data_0e16155eb0f1767a329d6549d9d63bba
#
_entry.id   0e16155eb0f1767a329d6549d9d63bba
#
_cell.length_a   1.000
_cell.length_b   1.000
_cell.length_c   1.000
_cell.angle_alpha   90.00
_cell.angle_beta   90.00
_cell.angle_gamma   90.00
#
_symmetry.space_group_name_H-M   'P 1'
#
loop_
_entity.id
_entity.type
_entity.pdbx_description
1 polymer ?
#
loop_
_entity_poly.entity_id
_entity_poly.type
_entity_poly.pdbx_seq_one_letter_code
_entity_poly.pdbx_strand_id
1 'polypeptide(L)'
;MKKRLGVIFVLVMTVFIGFGVIIPILPEVLPPRHLGWLLALYSLASFVMSPLWGALSDRIGRKPVIMIGALGFSVSFFLFGMFLDTLWVLYVSRILGGLFSGAVTSCAMAYVADSTDEEHRTRSMGMIGMAIGFGFIIGPAVGGLLSVISYQIPFFVASSLALVTMFFTFTALEESLDPEQRRLLAASQDNTSRWKAFSGPLKYLYLLSFFVSFTLAGLESTLLYFLKTIFPMTTRDFGILLLINGLAGALVQGGVVRRFVHKGRENAVIHIGLALSAAGFFLLLVTTGFATATLYVCVFGVGNALIRPCVLSLITQKTTVGQGVATGLSSSMDSLGRIVGPLFGTYLFTAGPSIPFVANGILCIAAFGLLYGFIIQDRKRAAELV
;
A
#
# COMPACT_ATOMS: atom_id res chain seq x y z
N MET A 1 9.52 19.13 17.45
CA MET A 1 9.55 18.36 16.19
C MET A 1 9.51 16.86 16.38
N LYS A 2 10.44 16.17 17.06
CA LYS A 2 10.47 14.70 17.19
C LYS A 2 9.17 14.08 17.76
N LYS A 3 8.55 14.67 18.78
CA LYS A 3 7.27 14.18 19.35
C LYS A 3 6.13 14.24 18.36
N ARG A 4 6.00 15.31 17.56
CA ARG A 4 4.94 15.48 16.56
C ARG A 4 5.07 14.46 15.42
N LEU A 5 6.30 14.26 14.91
CA LEU A 5 6.57 13.23 13.90
C LEU A 5 6.28 11.81 14.42
N GLY A 6 6.56 11.53 15.71
CA GLY A 6 6.22 10.27 16.35
C GLY A 6 4.71 10.00 16.39
N VAL A 7 3.89 11.01 16.69
CA VAL A 7 2.42 10.88 16.67
C VAL A 7 1.92 10.56 15.27
N ILE A 8 2.41 11.28 14.25
CA ILE A 8 2.04 11.02 12.85
C ILE A 8 2.49 9.61 12.40
N PHE A 9 3.68 9.18 12.82
CA PHE A 9 4.17 7.83 12.54
C PHE A 9 3.22 6.77 13.09
N VAL A 10 2.85 6.86 14.37
CA VAL A 10 1.94 5.90 15.01
C VAL A 10 0.56 5.94 14.37
N LEU A 11 0.06 7.12 14.03
CA LEU A 11 -1.24 7.28 13.40
C LEU A 11 -1.30 6.60 12.02
N VAL A 12 -0.30 6.85 11.16
CA VAL A 12 -0.22 6.22 9.84
C VAL A 12 -0.06 4.70 9.99
N MET A 13 0.82 4.27 10.88
CA MET A 13 1.00 2.84 11.17
C MET A 13 -0.32 2.19 11.61
N THR A 14 -1.11 2.84 12.45
CA THR A 14 -2.43 2.35 12.90
C THR A 14 -3.40 2.11 11.74
N VAL A 15 -3.47 3.05 10.79
CA VAL A 15 -4.34 2.89 9.60
C VAL A 15 -3.91 1.66 8.78
N PHE A 16 -2.61 1.46 8.62
CA PHE A 16 -2.11 0.31 7.84
C PHE A 16 -2.14 -1.01 8.63
N ILE A 17 -2.04 -0.98 9.97
CA ILE A 17 -2.37 -2.15 10.81
C ILE A 17 -3.83 -2.55 10.57
N GLY A 18 -4.76 -1.60 10.63
CA GLY A 18 -6.18 -1.86 10.38
C GLY A 18 -6.41 -2.47 8.99
N PHE A 19 -5.77 -1.93 7.95
CA PHE A 19 -5.84 -2.55 6.62
C PHE A 19 -5.32 -4.00 6.62
N GLY A 20 -4.18 -4.24 7.26
CA GLY A 20 -3.54 -5.55 7.32
C GLY A 20 -4.32 -6.60 8.12
N VAL A 21 -4.99 -6.19 9.20
CA VAL A 21 -5.83 -7.06 10.06
C VAL A 21 -6.89 -7.81 9.25
N ILE A 22 -7.40 -7.20 8.21
CA ILE A 22 -8.49 -7.72 7.38
C ILE A 22 -8.04 -8.92 6.54
N ILE A 23 -6.79 -8.89 6.05
CA ILE A 23 -6.28 -9.84 5.05
C ILE A 23 -6.44 -11.31 5.49
N PRO A 24 -6.06 -11.71 6.73
CA PRO A 24 -6.21 -13.09 7.16
C PRO A 24 -7.65 -13.47 7.57
N ILE A 25 -8.50 -12.50 7.92
CA ILE A 25 -9.83 -12.78 8.50
C ILE A 25 -10.91 -12.86 7.43
N LEU A 26 -10.91 -11.94 6.47
CA LEU A 26 -11.98 -11.87 5.47
C LEU A 26 -12.17 -13.17 4.66
N PRO A 27 -11.12 -13.90 4.25
CA PRO A 27 -11.30 -15.18 3.56
C PRO A 27 -11.98 -16.27 4.39
N GLU A 28 -12.07 -16.10 5.71
CA GLU A 28 -12.80 -17.04 6.60
C GLU A 28 -14.31 -16.79 6.61
N VAL A 29 -14.69 -15.53 6.44
CA VAL A 29 -16.09 -15.08 6.61
C VAL A 29 -16.79 -14.87 5.26
N LEU A 30 -16.04 -14.71 4.17
CA LEU A 30 -16.59 -14.31 2.89
C LEU A 30 -16.05 -15.14 1.72
N PRO A 31 -16.88 -15.41 0.71
CA PRO A 31 -16.42 -16.01 -0.54
C PRO A 31 -15.51 -15.03 -1.32
N PRO A 32 -14.62 -15.56 -2.21
CA PRO A 32 -13.63 -14.77 -2.93
C PRO A 32 -14.19 -13.55 -3.65
N ARG A 33 -15.34 -13.69 -4.29
CA ARG A 33 -15.98 -12.60 -5.04
C ARG A 33 -16.26 -11.37 -4.17
N HIS A 34 -16.82 -11.55 -2.96
CA HIS A 34 -17.11 -10.43 -2.06
C HIS A 34 -15.83 -9.84 -1.48
N LEU A 35 -14.82 -10.66 -1.19
CA LEU A 35 -13.52 -10.20 -0.74
C LEU A 35 -12.88 -9.23 -1.74
N GLY A 36 -12.84 -9.61 -3.04
CA GLY A 36 -12.28 -8.76 -4.08
C GLY A 36 -12.95 -7.38 -4.14
N TRP A 37 -14.28 -7.34 -4.08
CA TRP A 37 -15.02 -6.08 -4.09
C TRP A 37 -14.77 -5.24 -2.82
N LEU A 38 -14.73 -5.84 -1.64
CA LEU A 38 -14.49 -5.13 -0.38
C LEU A 38 -13.11 -4.46 -0.34
N LEU A 39 -12.07 -5.13 -0.85
CA LEU A 39 -10.73 -4.58 -0.94
C LEU A 39 -10.65 -3.48 -2.02
N ALA A 40 -11.29 -3.70 -3.16
CA ALA A 40 -11.32 -2.73 -4.26
C ALA A 40 -12.07 -1.46 -3.86
N LEU A 41 -13.24 -1.56 -3.23
CA LEU A 41 -14.05 -0.41 -2.81
C LEU A 41 -13.35 0.44 -1.74
N TYR A 42 -12.65 -0.19 -0.80
CA TYR A 42 -11.81 0.54 0.16
C TYR A 42 -10.74 1.36 -0.55
N SER A 43 -10.00 0.71 -1.46
CA SER A 43 -8.92 1.36 -2.21
C SER A 43 -9.45 2.46 -3.14
N LEU A 44 -10.60 2.23 -3.78
CA LEU A 44 -11.27 3.21 -4.64
C LEU A 44 -11.74 4.43 -3.84
N ALA A 45 -12.42 4.21 -2.71
CA ALA A 45 -12.87 5.29 -1.84
C ALA A 45 -11.69 6.13 -1.34
N SER A 46 -10.61 5.48 -0.90
CA SER A 46 -9.38 6.17 -0.47
C SER A 46 -8.75 6.96 -1.61
N PHE A 47 -8.65 6.37 -2.81
CA PHE A 47 -8.07 7.01 -3.99
C PHE A 47 -8.83 8.28 -4.41
N VAL A 48 -10.17 8.20 -4.49
CA VAL A 48 -11.02 9.31 -4.92
C VAL A 48 -11.03 10.43 -3.87
N MET A 49 -11.08 10.05 -2.59
CA MET A 49 -11.25 11.03 -1.51
C MET A 49 -9.94 11.68 -1.05
N SER A 50 -8.78 11.04 -1.25
CA SER A 50 -7.49 11.58 -0.80
C SER A 50 -7.20 13.00 -1.32
N PRO A 51 -7.40 13.34 -2.61
CA PRO A 51 -7.22 14.70 -3.09
C PRO A 51 -8.20 15.71 -2.48
N LEU A 52 -9.46 15.28 -2.25
CA LEU A 52 -10.50 16.13 -1.65
C LEU A 52 -10.19 16.44 -0.20
N TRP A 53 -9.73 15.45 0.57
CA TRP A 53 -9.25 15.66 1.93
C TRP A 53 -8.00 16.54 1.99
N GLY A 54 -7.08 16.36 1.05
CA GLY A 54 -5.93 17.25 0.89
C GLY A 54 -6.35 18.69 0.72
N ALA A 55 -7.21 18.97 -0.27
CA ALA A 55 -7.72 20.32 -0.53
C ALA A 55 -8.54 20.90 0.64
N LEU A 56 -9.32 20.07 1.33
CA LEU A 56 -10.03 20.51 2.53
C LEU A 56 -9.05 20.86 3.65
N SER A 57 -8.00 20.08 3.83
CA SER A 57 -6.98 20.33 4.86
C SER A 57 -6.15 21.59 4.61
N ASP A 58 -6.00 21.99 3.34
CA ASP A 58 -5.39 23.29 2.98
C ASP A 58 -6.23 24.47 3.48
N ARG A 59 -7.56 24.31 3.59
CA ARG A 59 -8.50 25.35 4.02
C ARG A 59 -8.73 25.39 5.52
N ILE A 60 -9.03 24.25 6.14
CA ILE A 60 -9.41 24.17 7.57
C ILE A 60 -8.25 23.81 8.50
N GLY A 61 -7.12 23.38 7.93
CA GLY A 61 -5.94 22.92 8.65
C GLY A 61 -5.75 21.41 8.57
N ARG A 62 -4.51 20.96 8.78
CA ARG A 62 -4.13 19.53 8.70
C ARG A 62 -4.69 18.74 9.88
N LYS A 63 -4.50 19.26 11.10
CA LYS A 63 -4.90 18.59 12.34
C LYS A 63 -6.38 18.23 12.39
N PRO A 64 -7.35 19.13 12.11
CA PRO A 64 -8.78 18.78 12.15
C PRO A 64 -9.14 17.67 11.17
N VAL A 65 -8.59 17.69 9.95
CA VAL A 65 -8.88 16.66 8.93
C VAL A 65 -8.29 15.31 9.32
N ILE A 66 -7.08 15.29 9.87
CA ILE A 66 -6.47 14.05 10.41
C ILE A 66 -7.35 13.46 11.52
N MET A 67 -7.86 14.28 12.43
CA MET A 67 -8.73 13.83 13.51
C MET A 67 -10.06 13.26 13.00
N ILE A 68 -10.71 13.96 12.08
CA ILE A 68 -11.94 13.48 11.41
C ILE A 68 -11.67 12.15 10.72
N GLY A 69 -10.53 12.04 10.01
CA GLY A 69 -10.10 10.82 9.36
C GLY A 69 -9.90 9.65 10.35
N ALA A 70 -9.19 9.89 11.46
CA ALA A 70 -8.94 8.86 12.47
C ALA A 70 -10.25 8.41 13.18
N LEU A 71 -11.15 9.35 13.48
CA LEU A 71 -12.47 9.05 14.07
C LEU A 71 -13.32 8.22 13.10
N GLY A 72 -13.46 8.67 11.85
CA GLY A 72 -14.25 7.94 10.85
C GLY A 72 -13.67 6.55 10.53
N PHE A 73 -12.33 6.43 10.51
CA PHE A 73 -11.66 5.15 10.38
C PHE A 73 -11.98 4.22 11.57
N SER A 74 -11.93 4.74 12.81
CA SER A 74 -12.31 3.97 14.00
C SER A 74 -13.75 3.49 13.93
N VAL A 75 -14.69 4.37 13.62
CA VAL A 75 -16.12 4.02 13.47
C VAL A 75 -16.30 2.94 12.40
N SER A 76 -15.61 3.04 11.27
CA SER A 76 -15.70 2.03 10.20
C SER A 76 -15.27 0.64 10.67
N PHE A 77 -14.19 0.55 11.45
CA PHE A 77 -13.70 -0.72 11.99
C PHE A 77 -14.58 -1.26 13.11
N PHE A 78 -15.14 -0.39 13.94
CA PHE A 78 -16.11 -0.77 14.94
C PHE A 78 -17.37 -1.39 14.32
N LEU A 79 -17.94 -0.72 13.30
CA LEU A 79 -19.09 -1.25 12.56
C LEU A 79 -18.76 -2.59 11.88
N PHE A 80 -17.57 -2.69 11.31
CA PHE A 80 -17.12 -3.91 10.66
C PHE A 80 -17.06 -5.10 11.64
N GLY A 81 -16.47 -4.88 12.82
CA GLY A 81 -16.38 -5.92 13.86
C GLY A 81 -17.75 -6.27 14.47
N MET A 82 -18.63 -5.30 14.64
CA MET A 82 -19.94 -5.48 15.26
C MET A 82 -20.92 -6.25 14.35
N PHE A 83 -20.84 -6.05 13.03
CA PHE A 83 -21.76 -6.60 12.05
C PHE A 83 -21.08 -7.53 11.05
N LEU A 84 -20.18 -8.40 11.53
CA LEU A 84 -19.36 -9.26 10.67
C LEU A 84 -20.19 -10.20 9.78
N ASP A 85 -21.38 -10.58 10.22
CA ASP A 85 -22.32 -11.47 9.53
C ASP A 85 -23.27 -10.72 8.58
N THR A 86 -23.20 -9.39 8.54
CA THR A 86 -24.13 -8.56 7.76
C THR A 86 -23.44 -7.94 6.56
N LEU A 87 -23.53 -8.59 5.42
CA LEU A 87 -22.76 -8.28 4.20
C LEU A 87 -22.83 -6.80 3.77
N TRP A 88 -24.02 -6.19 3.75
CA TRP A 88 -24.16 -4.80 3.32
C TRP A 88 -23.45 -3.81 4.28
N VAL A 89 -23.42 -4.11 5.60
CA VAL A 89 -22.67 -3.31 6.57
C VAL A 89 -21.20 -3.40 6.33
N LEU A 90 -20.68 -4.58 5.95
CA LEU A 90 -19.28 -4.76 5.60
C LEU A 90 -18.89 -3.88 4.39
N TYR A 91 -19.75 -3.81 3.36
CA TYR A 91 -19.53 -2.92 2.21
C TYR A 91 -19.50 -1.44 2.62
N VAL A 92 -20.49 -0.99 3.39
CA VAL A 92 -20.55 0.39 3.89
C VAL A 92 -19.32 0.69 4.75
N SER A 93 -18.94 -0.20 5.66
CA SER A 93 -17.75 -0.04 6.50
C SER A 93 -16.47 0.07 5.66
N ARG A 94 -16.34 -0.71 4.57
CA ARG A 94 -15.17 -0.62 3.68
C ARG A 94 -15.10 0.71 2.94
N ILE A 95 -16.23 1.20 2.44
CA ILE A 95 -16.31 2.53 1.80
C ILE A 95 -15.94 3.62 2.81
N LEU A 96 -16.53 3.60 4.00
CA LEU A 96 -16.20 4.55 5.08
C LEU A 96 -14.72 4.46 5.48
N GLY A 97 -14.22 3.24 5.70
CA GLY A 97 -12.82 3.02 6.04
C GLY A 97 -11.85 3.56 5.00
N GLY A 98 -12.14 3.34 3.71
CA GLY A 98 -11.36 3.89 2.60
C GLY A 98 -11.43 5.42 2.56
N LEU A 99 -12.63 5.99 2.65
CA LEU A 99 -12.87 7.43 2.66
C LEU A 99 -12.03 8.12 3.76
N PHE A 100 -12.10 7.64 4.99
CA PHE A 100 -11.43 8.26 6.12
C PHE A 100 -9.94 7.91 6.23
N SER A 101 -9.51 6.74 5.76
CA SER A 101 -8.07 6.42 5.67
C SER A 101 -7.34 7.34 4.68
N GLY A 102 -8.03 7.74 3.60
CA GLY A 102 -7.54 8.73 2.65
C GLY A 102 -7.27 10.08 3.31
N ALA A 103 -8.12 10.51 4.26
CA ALA A 103 -7.91 11.75 5.03
C ALA A 103 -6.64 11.67 5.88
N VAL A 104 -6.46 10.56 6.62
CA VAL A 104 -5.27 10.38 7.47
C VAL A 104 -4.00 10.35 6.64
N THR A 105 -3.94 9.53 5.59
CA THR A 105 -2.72 9.31 4.81
C THR A 105 -2.29 10.54 4.03
N SER A 106 -3.21 11.20 3.33
CA SER A 106 -2.89 12.40 2.54
C SER A 106 -2.48 13.58 3.43
N CYS A 107 -3.23 13.84 4.52
CA CYS A 107 -2.93 14.95 5.41
C CYS A 107 -1.71 14.69 6.29
N ALA A 108 -1.41 13.43 6.66
CA ALA A 108 -0.17 13.09 7.37
C ALA A 108 1.07 13.39 6.52
N MET A 109 1.04 13.04 5.23
CA MET A 109 2.12 13.36 4.29
C MET A 109 2.30 14.88 4.16
N ALA A 110 1.21 15.62 3.98
CA ALA A 110 1.22 17.07 3.90
C ALA A 110 1.73 17.72 5.21
N TYR A 111 1.24 17.26 6.37
CA TYR A 111 1.70 17.72 7.68
C TYR A 111 3.21 17.59 7.87
N VAL A 112 3.76 16.43 7.46
CA VAL A 112 5.22 16.20 7.54
C VAL A 112 5.96 17.14 6.60
N ALA A 113 5.44 17.38 5.38
CA ALA A 113 6.03 18.32 4.43
C ALA A 113 6.06 19.75 4.98
N ASP A 114 4.95 20.20 5.60
CA ASP A 114 4.79 21.53 6.17
C ASP A 114 5.67 21.74 7.43
N SER A 115 5.91 20.66 8.20
CA SER A 115 6.61 20.72 9.49
C SER A 115 8.11 20.44 9.42
N THR A 116 8.67 20.20 8.21
CA THR A 116 10.07 19.83 8.04
C THR A 116 10.77 20.70 7.00
N ASP A 117 11.99 21.15 7.32
CA ASP A 117 12.86 21.87 6.41
C ASP A 117 13.25 21.00 5.21
N GLU A 118 13.66 21.61 4.10
CA GLU A 118 14.04 20.90 2.86
C GLU A 118 15.10 19.82 3.09
N GLU A 119 16.09 20.10 3.93
CA GLU A 119 17.19 19.19 4.28
C GLU A 119 16.69 17.91 4.99
N HIS A 120 15.69 18.03 5.86
CA HIS A 120 15.16 16.91 6.65
C HIS A 120 13.91 16.27 6.06
N ARG A 121 13.31 16.89 5.02
CA ARG A 121 12.03 16.46 4.42
C ARG A 121 12.09 15.03 3.90
N THR A 122 13.12 14.68 3.15
CA THR A 122 13.29 13.32 2.59
C THR A 122 13.36 12.25 3.69
N ARG A 123 14.08 12.53 4.77
CA ARG A 123 14.19 11.63 5.93
C ARG A 123 12.85 11.47 6.65
N SER A 124 12.12 12.56 6.83
CA SER A 124 10.81 12.54 7.50
C SER A 124 9.74 11.84 6.67
N MET A 125 9.75 12.02 5.34
CA MET A 125 8.90 11.25 4.43
C MET A 125 9.24 9.76 4.44
N GLY A 126 10.53 9.42 4.56
CA GLY A 126 10.96 8.03 4.74
C GLY A 126 10.41 7.39 6.03
N MET A 127 10.23 8.16 7.11
CA MET A 127 9.57 7.67 8.33
C MET A 127 8.10 7.31 8.08
N ILE A 128 7.36 8.07 7.27
CA ILE A 128 6.00 7.71 6.89
C ILE A 128 5.98 6.40 6.09
N GLY A 129 6.92 6.24 5.16
CA GLY A 129 7.09 4.97 4.43
C GLY A 129 7.36 3.78 5.36
N MET A 130 8.18 3.97 6.40
CA MET A 130 8.41 2.94 7.43
C MET A 130 7.13 2.66 8.24
N ALA A 131 6.35 3.67 8.62
CA ALA A 131 5.08 3.47 9.32
C ALA A 131 4.09 2.62 8.50
N ILE A 132 3.99 2.89 7.20
CA ILE A 132 3.21 2.10 6.26
C ILE A 132 3.71 0.65 6.23
N GLY A 133 5.02 0.46 6.07
CA GLY A 133 5.63 -0.87 6.03
C GLY A 133 5.40 -1.68 7.30
N PHE A 134 5.65 -1.09 8.48
CA PHE A 134 5.38 -1.73 9.77
C PHE A 134 3.90 -2.07 9.95
N GLY A 135 2.99 -1.18 9.52
CA GLY A 135 1.55 -1.44 9.56
C GLY A 135 1.17 -2.68 8.75
N PHE A 136 1.70 -2.82 7.53
CA PHE A 136 1.47 -4.00 6.68
C PHE A 136 2.11 -5.29 7.22
N ILE A 137 3.18 -5.19 7.99
CA ILE A 137 3.83 -6.37 8.61
C ILE A 137 3.05 -6.80 9.87
N ILE A 138 2.76 -5.84 10.74
CA ILE A 138 2.14 -6.09 12.04
C ILE A 138 0.64 -6.42 11.89
N GLY A 139 -0.05 -5.76 10.94
CA GLY A 139 -1.50 -5.89 10.77
C GLY A 139 -1.97 -7.34 10.60
N PRO A 140 -1.48 -8.07 9.59
CA PRO A 140 -1.89 -9.47 9.39
C PRO A 140 -1.52 -10.39 10.57
N ALA A 141 -0.38 -10.14 11.23
CA ALA A 141 0.02 -10.87 12.41
C ALA A 141 -0.96 -10.66 13.57
N VAL A 142 -1.32 -9.40 13.85
CA VAL A 142 -2.31 -9.05 14.88
C VAL A 142 -3.68 -9.66 14.52
N GLY A 143 -4.10 -9.53 13.26
CA GLY A 143 -5.33 -10.13 12.76
C GLY A 143 -5.37 -11.64 12.97
N GLY A 144 -4.34 -12.35 12.53
CA GLY A 144 -4.23 -13.79 12.67
C GLY A 144 -4.13 -14.27 14.13
N LEU A 145 -3.36 -13.59 14.97
CA LEU A 145 -3.19 -13.97 16.38
C LEU A 145 -4.47 -13.74 17.20
N LEU A 146 -5.13 -12.60 17.03
CA LEU A 146 -6.33 -12.26 17.78
C LEU A 146 -7.58 -13.01 17.27
N SER A 147 -7.59 -13.46 16.01
CA SER A 147 -8.68 -14.26 15.45
C SER A 147 -8.90 -15.60 16.14
N VAL A 148 -7.89 -16.10 16.88
CA VAL A 148 -8.01 -17.32 17.70
C VAL A 148 -9.05 -17.14 18.81
N ILE A 149 -9.23 -15.91 19.31
CA ILE A 149 -10.23 -15.61 20.35
C ILE A 149 -11.58 -15.40 19.68
N SER A 150 -11.64 -14.53 18.67
CA SER A 150 -12.84 -14.23 17.88
C SER A 150 -12.45 -13.43 16.64
N TYR A 151 -13.16 -13.61 15.52
CA TYR A 151 -12.94 -12.81 14.30
C TYR A 151 -13.30 -11.33 14.47
N GLN A 152 -14.10 -10.95 15.44
CA GLN A 152 -14.49 -9.56 15.74
C GLN A 152 -13.40 -8.79 16.48
N ILE A 153 -12.67 -9.44 17.39
CA ILE A 153 -11.69 -8.78 18.28
C ILE A 153 -10.62 -7.99 17.52
N PRO A 154 -10.00 -8.47 16.45
CA PRO A 154 -9.02 -7.71 15.69
C PRO A 154 -9.56 -6.36 15.18
N PHE A 155 -10.84 -6.32 14.79
CA PHE A 155 -11.48 -5.08 14.32
C PHE A 155 -11.72 -4.09 15.47
N PHE A 156 -12.14 -4.57 16.64
CA PHE A 156 -12.29 -3.72 17.82
C PHE A 156 -10.95 -3.19 18.32
N VAL A 157 -9.90 -3.98 18.24
CA VAL A 157 -8.53 -3.55 18.57
C VAL A 157 -8.06 -2.47 17.59
N ALA A 158 -8.28 -2.64 16.28
CA ALA A 158 -7.93 -1.63 15.28
C ALA A 158 -8.73 -0.33 15.48
N SER A 159 -10.03 -0.44 15.79
CA SER A 159 -10.89 0.70 16.11
C SER A 159 -10.41 1.45 17.37
N SER A 160 -10.13 0.73 18.46
CA SER A 160 -9.65 1.30 19.71
C SER A 160 -8.28 1.97 19.53
N LEU A 161 -7.37 1.34 18.78
CA LEU A 161 -6.06 1.92 18.48
C LEU A 161 -6.19 3.23 17.69
N ALA A 162 -7.14 3.30 16.74
CA ALA A 162 -7.43 4.51 15.99
C ALA A 162 -8.00 5.64 16.90
N LEU A 163 -8.87 5.31 17.85
CA LEU A 163 -9.36 6.29 18.85
C LEU A 163 -8.23 6.79 19.74
N VAL A 164 -7.39 5.90 20.24
CA VAL A 164 -6.25 6.26 21.08
C VAL A 164 -5.29 7.18 20.31
N THR A 165 -4.97 6.85 19.07
CA THR A 165 -4.10 7.70 18.24
C THR A 165 -4.77 9.03 17.87
N MET A 166 -6.09 9.07 17.69
CA MET A 166 -6.85 10.31 17.52
C MET A 166 -6.71 11.20 18.77
N PHE A 167 -6.84 10.63 19.97
CA PHE A 167 -6.68 11.36 21.22
C PHE A 167 -5.27 11.92 21.38
N PHE A 168 -4.23 11.13 21.06
CA PHE A 168 -2.85 11.65 21.04
C PHE A 168 -2.66 12.74 19.98
N THR A 169 -3.31 12.64 18.83
CA THR A 169 -3.30 13.69 17.80
C THR A 169 -3.93 14.97 18.34
N PHE A 170 -5.05 14.86 19.06
CA PHE A 170 -5.71 16.01 19.68
C PHE A 170 -4.80 16.74 20.69
N THR A 171 -4.14 15.99 21.58
CA THR A 171 -3.36 16.53 22.70
C THR A 171 -1.94 16.93 22.34
N ALA A 172 -1.27 16.19 21.45
CA ALA A 172 0.17 16.33 21.19
C ALA A 172 0.52 16.93 19.82
N LEU A 173 -0.44 16.98 18.89
CA LEU A 173 -0.21 17.56 17.58
C LEU A 173 -0.67 19.02 17.56
N GLU A 174 0.21 19.93 17.17
CA GLU A 174 -0.13 21.31 16.86
C GLU A 174 -0.47 21.43 15.37
N GLU A 175 -1.23 22.46 15.00
CA GLU A 175 -1.52 22.73 13.60
C GLU A 175 -0.24 23.12 12.87
N SER A 176 -0.04 22.61 11.63
CA SER A 176 1.15 22.90 10.82
C SER A 176 0.99 24.13 9.93
N LEU A 177 -0.24 24.51 9.61
CA LEU A 177 -0.53 25.63 8.73
C LEU A 177 -1.04 26.84 9.49
N ASP A 178 -0.34 27.97 9.37
CA ASP A 178 -0.81 29.26 9.84
C ASP A 178 -2.01 29.76 9.01
N PRO A 179 -2.91 30.61 9.58
CA PRO A 179 -4.08 31.13 8.87
C PRO A 179 -3.74 31.85 7.55
N GLU A 180 -2.60 32.48 7.47
CA GLU A 180 -2.12 33.18 6.26
C GLU A 180 -1.69 32.18 5.18
N GLN A 181 -0.94 31.15 5.54
CA GLN A 181 -0.54 30.06 4.63
C GLN A 181 -1.75 29.33 4.07
N ARG A 182 -2.80 29.10 4.88
CA ARG A 182 -4.05 28.49 4.40
C ARG A 182 -4.73 29.32 3.32
N ARG A 183 -4.75 30.66 3.46
CA ARG A 183 -5.33 31.58 2.46
C ARG A 183 -4.54 31.51 1.15
N LEU A 184 -3.21 31.49 1.22
CA LEU A 184 -2.33 31.42 0.05
C LEU A 184 -2.49 30.09 -0.69
N LEU A 185 -2.51 28.96 0.01
CA LEU A 185 -2.71 27.63 -0.57
C LEU A 185 -4.10 27.49 -1.21
N ALA A 186 -5.14 28.01 -0.57
CA ALA A 186 -6.50 28.02 -1.11
C ALA A 186 -6.63 28.84 -2.40
N ALA A 187 -5.78 29.86 -2.58
CA ALA A 187 -5.74 30.70 -3.78
C ALA A 187 -4.88 30.12 -4.92
N SER A 188 -3.86 29.30 -4.59
CA SER A 188 -2.89 28.75 -5.54
C SER A 188 -3.33 27.35 -6.06
N GLN A 189 -4.48 27.25 -6.71
CA GLN A 189 -4.84 26.03 -7.44
C GLN A 189 -4.06 25.97 -8.77
N ASP A 190 -2.86 25.40 -8.71
CA ASP A 190 -2.04 25.15 -9.89
C ASP A 190 -2.61 23.97 -10.69
N ASN A 191 -3.18 24.29 -11.83
CA ASN A 191 -3.83 23.36 -12.77
C ASN A 191 -2.80 22.71 -13.71
N THR A 192 -1.62 22.35 -13.18
CA THR A 192 -0.61 21.63 -13.98
C THR A 192 -1.15 20.25 -14.37
N SER A 193 -1.33 20.06 -15.66
CA SER A 193 -1.87 18.81 -16.21
C SER A 193 -0.99 17.61 -15.81
N ARG A 194 -1.48 16.80 -14.88
CA ARG A 194 -0.84 15.56 -14.40
C ARG A 194 -0.55 14.59 -15.55
N TRP A 195 -1.31 14.69 -16.64
CA TRP A 195 -1.15 13.86 -17.84
C TRP A 195 0.16 14.11 -18.59
N LYS A 196 0.75 15.32 -18.50
CA LYS A 196 2.07 15.60 -19.06
C LYS A 196 3.17 14.75 -18.41
N ALA A 197 3.01 14.39 -17.14
CA ALA A 197 3.94 13.52 -16.43
C ALA A 197 3.89 12.05 -16.93
N PHE A 198 2.77 11.62 -17.51
CA PHE A 198 2.59 10.27 -18.06
C PHE A 198 3.17 10.10 -19.47
N SER A 199 3.90 11.07 -19.97
CA SER A 199 4.50 11.04 -21.31
C SER A 199 5.96 10.55 -21.27
N GLY A 200 6.47 10.11 -22.44
CA GLY A 200 7.86 9.69 -22.59
C GLY A 200 8.19 8.35 -21.92
N PRO A 201 9.47 8.09 -21.57
CA PRO A 201 9.91 6.81 -21.03
C PRO A 201 9.35 6.51 -19.63
N LEU A 202 8.99 7.53 -18.85
CA LEU A 202 8.47 7.35 -17.48
C LEU A 202 7.14 6.61 -17.42
N LYS A 203 6.35 6.62 -18.49
CA LYS A 203 5.07 5.85 -18.56
C LYS A 203 5.26 4.37 -18.22
N TYR A 204 6.38 3.76 -18.62
CA TYR A 204 6.67 2.36 -18.30
C TYR A 204 6.94 2.14 -16.81
N LEU A 205 7.60 3.09 -16.15
CA LEU A 205 7.84 3.02 -14.70
C LEU A 205 6.55 3.21 -13.91
N TYR A 206 5.65 4.09 -14.36
CA TYR A 206 4.32 4.24 -13.77
C TYR A 206 3.48 2.96 -13.94
N LEU A 207 3.53 2.33 -15.12
CA LEU A 207 2.90 1.04 -15.33
C LEU A 207 3.52 -0.06 -14.47
N LEU A 208 4.83 -0.03 -14.21
CA LEU A 208 5.47 -0.96 -13.27
C LEU A 208 5.00 -0.72 -11.83
N SER A 209 4.82 0.54 -11.40
CA SER A 209 4.23 0.84 -10.07
C SER A 209 2.82 0.23 -9.93
N PHE A 210 1.96 0.44 -10.95
CA PHE A 210 0.65 -0.22 -11.00
C PHE A 210 0.79 -1.73 -10.87
N PHE A 211 1.68 -2.32 -11.63
CA PHE A 211 1.84 -3.76 -11.76
C PHE A 211 2.30 -4.42 -10.45
N VAL A 212 3.26 -3.81 -9.77
CA VAL A 212 3.77 -4.26 -8.47
C VAL A 212 2.65 -4.30 -7.42
N SER A 213 1.83 -3.26 -7.36
CA SER A 213 0.70 -3.19 -6.42
C SER A 213 -0.46 -4.10 -6.83
N PHE A 214 -0.68 -4.28 -8.13
CA PHE A 214 -1.67 -5.18 -8.70
C PHE A 214 -1.39 -6.65 -8.33
N THR A 215 -0.17 -7.12 -8.56
CA THR A 215 0.22 -8.51 -8.28
C THR A 215 0.22 -8.81 -6.79
N LEU A 216 0.67 -7.85 -5.96
CA LEU A 216 0.63 -7.98 -4.50
C LEU A 216 -0.81 -8.09 -3.98
N ALA A 217 -1.68 -7.16 -4.38
CA ALA A 217 -3.06 -7.14 -3.92
C ALA A 217 -3.87 -8.34 -4.45
N GLY A 218 -3.57 -8.81 -5.66
CA GLY A 218 -4.11 -10.04 -6.23
C GLY A 218 -3.71 -11.28 -5.42
N LEU A 219 -2.42 -11.37 -5.04
CA LEU A 219 -1.92 -12.43 -4.16
C LEU A 219 -2.63 -12.39 -2.80
N GLU A 220 -2.63 -11.24 -2.13
CA GLU A 220 -3.23 -11.07 -0.80
C GLU A 220 -4.70 -11.48 -0.75
N SER A 221 -5.44 -11.27 -1.85
CA SER A 221 -6.86 -11.58 -1.93
C SER A 221 -7.18 -13.04 -2.21
N THR A 222 -6.24 -13.85 -2.69
CA THR A 222 -6.50 -15.22 -3.13
C THR A 222 -5.67 -16.28 -2.40
N LEU A 223 -4.57 -15.88 -1.77
CA LEU A 223 -3.57 -16.79 -1.23
C LEU A 223 -4.14 -17.72 -0.16
N LEU A 224 -4.90 -17.22 0.82
CA LEU A 224 -5.46 -18.06 1.89
C LEU A 224 -6.45 -19.09 1.33
N TYR A 225 -7.32 -18.69 0.42
CA TYR A 225 -8.25 -19.62 -0.24
C TYR A 225 -7.49 -20.73 -0.98
N PHE A 226 -6.43 -20.35 -1.70
CA PHE A 226 -5.60 -21.34 -2.43
C PHE A 226 -4.90 -22.30 -1.49
N LEU A 227 -4.24 -21.82 -0.45
CA LEU A 227 -3.52 -22.68 0.49
C LEU A 227 -4.44 -23.67 1.21
N LYS A 228 -5.68 -23.25 1.53
CA LYS A 228 -6.70 -24.13 2.10
C LYS A 228 -7.15 -25.26 1.17
N THR A 229 -6.95 -25.17 -0.13
CA THR A 229 -7.22 -26.27 -1.05
C THR A 229 -6.14 -27.36 -1.00
N ILE A 230 -4.96 -27.04 -0.45
CA ILE A 230 -3.78 -27.94 -0.46
C ILE A 230 -3.58 -28.59 0.91
N PHE A 231 -3.70 -27.81 1.99
CA PHE A 231 -3.49 -28.31 3.35
C PHE A 231 -4.34 -27.51 4.36
N PRO A 232 -4.61 -28.09 5.56
CA PRO A 232 -5.29 -27.37 6.62
C PRO A 232 -4.49 -26.16 7.05
N MET A 233 -5.05 -24.96 6.86
CA MET A 233 -4.42 -23.68 7.21
C MET A 233 -5.36 -22.85 8.05
N THR A 234 -4.90 -22.44 9.22
CA THR A 234 -5.66 -21.55 10.11
C THR A 234 -5.39 -20.07 9.79
N THR A 235 -6.30 -19.20 10.19
CA THR A 235 -6.12 -17.74 10.09
C THR A 235 -4.84 -17.28 10.82
N ARG A 236 -4.53 -17.91 11.96
CA ARG A 236 -3.30 -17.66 12.72
C ARG A 236 -2.06 -18.00 11.90
N ASP A 237 -2.02 -19.20 11.31
CA ASP A 237 -0.87 -19.62 10.51
C ASP A 237 -0.65 -18.69 9.32
N PHE A 238 -1.74 -18.26 8.68
CA PHE A 238 -1.67 -17.30 7.59
C PHE A 238 -1.15 -15.92 8.06
N GLY A 239 -1.58 -15.45 9.22
CA GLY A 239 -1.03 -14.23 9.83
C GLY A 239 0.48 -14.33 10.11
N ILE A 240 0.95 -15.49 10.60
CA ILE A 240 2.38 -15.77 10.83
C ILE A 240 3.15 -15.81 9.50
N LEU A 241 2.61 -16.47 8.48
CA LEU A 241 3.20 -16.50 7.13
C LEU A 241 3.41 -15.07 6.58
N LEU A 242 2.39 -14.23 6.67
CA LEU A 242 2.47 -12.83 6.21
C LEU A 242 3.44 -12.01 7.05
N LEU A 243 3.54 -12.26 8.37
CA LEU A 243 4.54 -11.63 9.23
C LEU A 243 5.97 -11.98 8.77
N ILE A 244 6.25 -13.26 8.54
CA ILE A 244 7.56 -13.73 8.06
C ILE A 244 7.89 -13.09 6.70
N ASN A 245 6.92 -13.09 5.77
CA ASN A 245 7.07 -12.43 4.47
C ASN A 245 7.36 -10.93 4.61
N GLY A 246 6.62 -10.23 5.48
CA GLY A 246 6.83 -8.81 5.73
C GLY A 246 8.20 -8.50 6.33
N LEU A 247 8.66 -9.32 7.28
CA LEU A 247 10.00 -9.19 7.87
C LEU A 247 11.09 -9.45 6.84
N ALA A 248 10.95 -10.47 5.99
CA ALA A 248 11.88 -10.73 4.89
C ALA A 248 11.97 -9.53 3.94
N GLY A 249 10.84 -8.95 3.55
CA GLY A 249 10.79 -7.73 2.74
C GLY A 249 11.46 -6.53 3.41
N ALA A 250 11.22 -6.32 4.71
CA ALA A 250 11.83 -5.24 5.47
C ALA A 250 13.36 -5.39 5.57
N LEU A 251 13.87 -6.61 5.79
CA LEU A 251 15.30 -6.90 5.80
C LEU A 251 15.94 -6.63 4.44
N VAL A 252 15.27 -6.97 3.35
CA VAL A 252 15.76 -6.70 2.00
C VAL A 252 15.78 -5.21 1.71
N GLN A 253 14.72 -4.47 2.03
CA GLN A 253 14.67 -3.02 1.81
C GLN A 253 15.68 -2.26 2.69
N GLY A 254 15.74 -2.59 3.97
CA GLY A 254 16.64 -1.93 4.94
C GLY A 254 18.10 -2.31 4.79
N GLY A 255 18.38 -3.57 4.43
CA GLY A 255 19.72 -4.14 4.30
C GLY A 255 20.26 -4.12 2.87
N VAL A 256 19.63 -4.93 2.00
CA VAL A 256 20.15 -5.15 0.65
C VAL A 256 19.99 -3.91 -0.24
N VAL A 257 18.79 -3.34 -0.30
CA VAL A 257 18.53 -2.18 -1.16
C VAL A 257 19.39 -1.00 -0.72
N ARG A 258 19.41 -0.69 0.57
CA ARG A 258 20.17 0.44 1.10
C ARG A 258 21.69 0.30 0.88
N ARG A 259 22.23 -0.92 0.95
CA ARG A 259 23.68 -1.15 0.92
C ARG A 259 24.22 -1.43 -0.48
N PHE A 260 23.44 -2.08 -1.34
CA PHE A 260 23.92 -2.60 -2.63
C PHE A 260 23.32 -1.91 -3.85
N VAL A 261 22.19 -1.21 -3.70
CA VAL A 261 21.57 -0.49 -4.82
C VAL A 261 22.17 0.92 -4.91
N HIS A 262 23.15 1.08 -5.79
CA HIS A 262 23.74 2.37 -6.11
C HIS A 262 23.12 2.92 -7.39
N LYS A 263 23.23 4.24 -7.58
CA LYS A 263 22.76 4.94 -8.80
C LYS A 263 23.31 4.25 -10.06
N GLY A 264 22.42 3.88 -10.97
CA GLY A 264 22.72 3.17 -12.22
C GLY A 264 22.54 1.64 -12.17
N ARG A 265 22.33 1.03 -10.99
CA ARG A 265 22.04 -0.41 -10.84
C ARG A 265 20.56 -0.73 -10.67
N GLU A 266 19.68 0.29 -10.61
CA GLU A 266 18.25 0.13 -10.36
C GLU A 266 17.60 -0.82 -11.37
N ASN A 267 17.94 -0.69 -12.66
CA ASN A 267 17.39 -1.56 -13.71
C ASN A 267 17.72 -3.04 -13.48
N ALA A 268 18.97 -3.36 -13.09
CA ALA A 268 19.38 -4.74 -12.79
C ALA A 268 18.62 -5.31 -11.57
N VAL A 269 18.42 -4.49 -10.56
CA VAL A 269 17.67 -4.88 -9.34
C VAL A 269 16.21 -5.12 -9.68
N ILE A 270 15.59 -4.30 -10.53
CA ILE A 270 14.21 -4.51 -10.99
C ILE A 270 14.11 -5.83 -11.78
N HIS A 271 15.07 -6.16 -12.65
CA HIS A 271 15.09 -7.45 -13.34
C HIS A 271 15.12 -8.63 -12.36
N ILE A 272 16.00 -8.58 -11.35
CA ILE A 272 16.07 -9.63 -10.31
C ILE A 272 14.75 -9.69 -9.54
N GLY A 273 14.18 -8.55 -9.18
CA GLY A 273 12.91 -8.48 -8.48
C GLY A 273 11.75 -9.08 -9.25
N LEU A 274 11.64 -8.79 -10.56
CA LEU A 274 10.62 -9.39 -11.44
C LEU A 274 10.81 -10.89 -11.58
N ALA A 275 12.06 -11.37 -11.74
CA ALA A 275 12.37 -12.79 -11.82
C ALA A 275 11.97 -13.53 -10.54
N LEU A 276 12.32 -12.98 -9.37
CA LEU A 276 11.93 -13.55 -8.07
C LEU A 276 10.41 -13.53 -7.86
N SER A 277 9.74 -12.45 -8.27
CA SER A 277 8.27 -12.37 -8.17
C SER A 277 7.59 -13.41 -9.05
N ALA A 278 8.04 -13.58 -10.29
CA ALA A 278 7.54 -14.62 -11.19
C ALA A 278 7.82 -16.03 -10.62
N ALA A 279 9.04 -16.28 -10.17
CA ALA A 279 9.42 -17.55 -9.55
C ALA A 279 8.56 -17.85 -8.33
N GLY A 280 8.31 -16.87 -7.46
CA GLY A 280 7.45 -17.02 -6.28
C GLY A 280 6.03 -17.46 -6.65
N PHE A 281 5.41 -16.87 -7.68
CA PHE A 281 4.09 -17.28 -8.15
C PHE A 281 4.07 -18.72 -8.69
N PHE A 282 5.05 -19.12 -9.48
CA PHE A 282 5.11 -20.47 -10.01
C PHE A 282 5.47 -21.51 -8.93
N LEU A 283 6.35 -21.18 -8.00
CA LEU A 283 6.69 -22.02 -6.86
C LEU A 283 5.48 -22.28 -5.96
N LEU A 284 4.58 -21.30 -5.79
CA LEU A 284 3.35 -21.50 -5.02
C LEU A 284 2.50 -22.65 -5.57
N LEU A 285 2.52 -22.93 -6.87
CA LEU A 285 1.77 -24.03 -7.48
C LEU A 285 2.26 -25.42 -7.03
N VAL A 286 3.48 -25.53 -6.56
CA VAL A 286 4.08 -26.79 -6.05
C VAL A 286 4.18 -26.81 -4.53
N THR A 287 3.39 -25.98 -3.86
CA THR A 287 3.29 -25.93 -2.38
C THR A 287 2.75 -27.26 -1.85
N THR A 288 3.39 -27.77 -0.79
CA THR A 288 3.00 -29.03 -0.13
C THR A 288 2.61 -28.84 1.34
N GLY A 289 2.90 -27.69 1.95
CA GLY A 289 2.59 -27.42 3.34
C GLY A 289 3.02 -26.02 3.77
N PHE A 290 2.88 -25.71 5.06
CA PHE A 290 3.14 -24.39 5.63
C PHE A 290 4.55 -23.85 5.35
N ALA A 291 5.58 -24.70 5.53
CA ALA A 291 6.98 -24.27 5.32
C ALA A 291 7.27 -23.89 3.87
N THR A 292 6.81 -24.70 2.91
CA THR A 292 6.98 -24.42 1.47
C THR A 292 6.16 -23.22 1.06
N ALA A 293 4.92 -23.05 1.54
CA ALA A 293 4.10 -21.88 1.31
C ALA A 293 4.81 -20.60 1.79
N THR A 294 5.32 -20.61 3.03
CA THR A 294 6.03 -19.47 3.62
C THR A 294 7.28 -19.12 2.82
N LEU A 295 8.08 -20.13 2.45
CA LEU A 295 9.29 -19.90 1.65
C LEU A 295 8.96 -19.27 0.29
N TYR A 296 7.96 -19.80 -0.42
CA TYR A 296 7.61 -19.33 -1.76
C TYR A 296 6.95 -17.95 -1.76
N VAL A 297 6.14 -17.65 -0.74
CA VAL A 297 5.62 -16.29 -0.52
C VAL A 297 6.76 -15.31 -0.21
N CYS A 298 7.77 -15.73 0.58
CA CYS A 298 8.95 -14.90 0.82
C CYS A 298 9.78 -14.66 -0.45
N VAL A 299 9.90 -15.63 -1.36
CA VAL A 299 10.56 -15.42 -2.65
C VAL A 299 9.84 -14.32 -3.46
N PHE A 300 8.50 -14.39 -3.54
CA PHE A 300 7.69 -13.33 -4.14
C PHE A 300 7.88 -11.99 -3.42
N GLY A 301 7.77 -11.98 -2.09
CA GLY A 301 7.85 -10.77 -1.27
C GLY A 301 9.20 -10.06 -1.37
N VAL A 302 10.29 -10.82 -1.40
CA VAL A 302 11.65 -10.29 -1.64
C VAL A 302 11.73 -9.65 -3.03
N GLY A 303 11.20 -10.32 -4.06
CA GLY A 303 11.14 -9.78 -5.42
C GLY A 303 10.39 -8.44 -5.45
N ASN A 304 9.19 -8.39 -4.87
CA ASN A 304 8.36 -7.19 -4.79
C ASN A 304 9.05 -6.06 -4.00
N ALA A 305 9.73 -6.40 -2.89
CA ALA A 305 10.45 -5.46 -2.04
C ALA A 305 11.66 -4.80 -2.74
N LEU A 306 12.26 -5.47 -3.72
CA LEU A 306 13.35 -4.93 -4.53
C LEU A 306 12.85 -3.95 -5.61
N ILE A 307 11.70 -4.23 -6.23
CA ILE A 307 11.21 -3.45 -7.39
C ILE A 307 10.77 -2.05 -6.97
N ARG A 308 9.91 -1.95 -5.96
CA ARG A 308 9.19 -0.72 -5.61
C ARG A 308 10.11 0.49 -5.34
N PRO A 309 11.15 0.39 -4.49
CA PRO A 309 12.05 1.52 -4.23
C PRO A 309 12.90 1.89 -5.45
N CYS A 310 13.29 0.91 -6.28
CA CYS A 310 14.06 1.17 -7.48
C CYS A 310 13.23 1.88 -8.55
N VAL A 311 11.97 1.50 -8.75
CA VAL A 311 11.05 2.18 -9.67
C VAL A 311 10.83 3.63 -9.22
N LEU A 312 10.56 3.86 -7.94
CA LEU A 312 10.36 5.21 -7.39
C LEU A 312 11.65 6.04 -7.53
N SER A 313 12.82 5.46 -7.26
CA SER A 313 14.13 6.11 -7.46
C SER A 313 14.32 6.58 -8.91
N LEU A 314 14.06 5.71 -9.89
CA LEU A 314 14.16 6.07 -11.31
C LEU A 314 13.16 7.15 -11.72
N ILE A 315 11.92 7.10 -11.22
CA ILE A 315 10.91 8.14 -11.47
C ILE A 315 11.41 9.50 -10.97
N THR A 316 11.90 9.57 -9.73
CA THR A 316 12.36 10.82 -9.12
C THR A 316 13.65 11.35 -9.74
N GLN A 317 14.55 10.49 -10.21
CA GLN A 317 15.78 10.88 -10.88
C GLN A 317 15.57 11.43 -12.30
N LYS A 318 14.58 10.90 -13.02
CA LYS A 318 14.40 11.16 -14.46
C LYS A 318 13.17 12.03 -14.79
N THR A 319 12.42 12.44 -13.76
CA THR A 319 11.25 13.30 -13.97
C THR A 319 11.66 14.69 -14.49
N THR A 320 10.87 15.20 -15.44
CA THR A 320 10.98 16.57 -15.97
C THR A 320 9.88 17.50 -15.41
N VAL A 321 8.97 16.94 -14.63
CA VAL A 321 7.93 17.68 -13.88
C VAL A 321 8.31 17.73 -12.41
N GLY A 322 7.61 18.54 -11.63
CA GLY A 322 7.84 18.61 -10.18
C GLY A 322 7.77 17.24 -9.52
N GLN A 323 8.67 16.95 -8.58
CA GLN A 323 8.77 15.67 -7.89
C GLN A 323 7.45 15.26 -7.22
N GLY A 324 6.68 16.22 -6.69
CA GLY A 324 5.37 15.98 -6.10
C GLY A 324 4.36 15.41 -7.11
N VAL A 325 4.37 15.92 -8.35
CA VAL A 325 3.50 15.42 -9.44
C VAL A 325 3.91 14.01 -9.83
N ALA A 326 5.21 13.75 -9.97
CA ALA A 326 5.73 12.45 -10.36
C ALA A 326 5.46 11.36 -9.31
N THR A 327 5.73 11.65 -8.05
CA THR A 327 5.45 10.70 -6.93
C THR A 327 3.95 10.52 -6.70
N GLY A 328 3.16 11.60 -6.87
CA GLY A 328 1.70 11.53 -6.80
C GLY A 328 1.11 10.63 -7.89
N LEU A 329 1.63 10.71 -9.11
CA LEU A 329 1.21 9.83 -10.21
C LEU A 329 1.59 8.36 -9.93
N SER A 330 2.81 8.11 -9.39
CA SER A 330 3.21 6.77 -8.96
C SER A 330 2.26 6.21 -7.89
N SER A 331 1.90 7.02 -6.89
CA SER A 331 0.93 6.63 -5.86
C SER A 331 -0.48 6.37 -6.42
N SER A 332 -0.87 7.12 -7.45
CA SER A 332 -2.13 6.86 -8.17
C SER A 332 -2.12 5.51 -8.89
N MET A 333 -1.00 5.15 -9.51
CA MET A 333 -0.82 3.85 -10.15
C MET A 333 -0.82 2.70 -9.13
N ASP A 334 -0.16 2.89 -7.99
CA ASP A 334 -0.22 1.95 -6.85
C ASP A 334 -1.67 1.73 -6.39
N SER A 335 -2.45 2.80 -6.26
CA SER A 335 -3.87 2.72 -5.85
C SER A 335 -4.72 1.99 -6.88
N LEU A 336 -4.53 2.25 -8.18
CA LEU A 336 -5.19 1.53 -9.25
C LEU A 336 -4.86 0.04 -9.22
N GLY A 337 -3.60 -0.32 -8.96
CA GLY A 337 -3.18 -1.71 -8.78
C GLY A 337 -3.93 -2.40 -7.63
N ARG A 338 -4.08 -1.72 -6.50
CA ARG A 338 -4.83 -2.21 -5.33
C ARG A 338 -6.35 -2.29 -5.56
N ILE A 339 -6.90 -1.54 -6.51
CA ILE A 339 -8.30 -1.63 -6.91
C ILE A 339 -8.51 -2.83 -7.83
N VAL A 340 -7.70 -2.94 -8.88
CA VAL A 340 -7.90 -3.93 -9.94
C VAL A 340 -7.38 -5.32 -9.55
N GLY A 341 -6.28 -5.39 -8.78
CA GLY A 341 -5.63 -6.65 -8.40
C GLY A 341 -6.55 -7.65 -7.69
N PRO A 342 -7.24 -7.26 -6.60
CA PRO A 342 -8.16 -8.14 -5.90
C PRO A 342 -9.35 -8.60 -6.78
N LEU A 343 -9.90 -7.71 -7.59
CA LEU A 343 -11.00 -8.04 -8.51
C LEU A 343 -10.56 -9.08 -9.54
N PHE A 344 -9.40 -8.86 -10.16
CA PHE A 344 -8.83 -9.77 -11.12
C PHE A 344 -8.48 -11.13 -10.48
N GLY A 345 -7.78 -11.10 -9.34
CA GLY A 345 -7.37 -12.32 -8.63
C GLY A 345 -8.56 -13.16 -8.20
N THR A 346 -9.54 -12.56 -7.54
CA THR A 346 -10.71 -13.29 -7.05
C THR A 346 -11.65 -13.74 -8.18
N TYR A 347 -11.74 -12.99 -9.28
CA TYR A 347 -12.48 -13.43 -10.47
C TYR A 347 -11.83 -14.66 -11.10
N LEU A 348 -10.54 -14.65 -11.31
CA LEU A 348 -9.81 -15.81 -11.85
C LEU A 348 -9.87 -17.01 -10.91
N PHE A 349 -9.89 -16.78 -9.60
CA PHE A 349 -10.01 -17.84 -8.60
C PHE A 349 -11.32 -18.64 -8.76
N THR A 350 -12.40 -18.02 -9.20
CA THR A 350 -13.67 -18.70 -9.45
C THR A 350 -13.60 -19.68 -10.63
N ALA A 351 -12.68 -19.46 -11.57
CA ALA A 351 -12.45 -20.35 -12.70
C ALA A 351 -11.49 -21.52 -12.32
N GLY A 352 -10.63 -21.33 -11.31
CA GLY A 352 -9.78 -22.37 -10.75
C GLY A 352 -8.77 -21.81 -9.74
N PRO A 353 -8.50 -22.53 -8.63
CA PRO A 353 -7.66 -22.03 -7.55
C PRO A 353 -6.23 -21.64 -7.96
N SER A 354 -5.64 -22.33 -8.93
CA SER A 354 -4.28 -22.08 -9.41
C SER A 354 -4.19 -20.97 -10.47
N ILE A 355 -5.31 -20.63 -11.13
CA ILE A 355 -5.32 -19.71 -12.28
C ILE A 355 -4.79 -18.31 -11.93
N PRO A 356 -5.15 -17.69 -10.78
CA PRO A 356 -4.62 -16.37 -10.42
C PRO A 356 -3.10 -16.36 -10.30
N PHE A 357 -2.50 -17.43 -9.79
CA PHE A 357 -1.06 -17.54 -9.59
C PHE A 357 -0.32 -17.71 -10.91
N VAL A 358 -0.83 -18.56 -11.81
CA VAL A 358 -0.31 -18.70 -13.17
C VAL A 358 -0.39 -17.37 -13.92
N ALA A 359 -1.55 -16.73 -13.90
CA ALA A 359 -1.77 -15.45 -14.57
C ALA A 359 -0.82 -14.36 -14.05
N ASN A 360 -0.70 -14.20 -12.72
CA ASN A 360 0.23 -13.24 -12.13
C ASN A 360 1.70 -13.57 -12.42
N GLY A 361 2.08 -14.84 -12.45
CA GLY A 361 3.43 -15.28 -12.85
C GLY A 361 3.75 -14.90 -14.30
N ILE A 362 2.83 -15.15 -15.24
CA ILE A 362 2.95 -14.75 -16.65
C ILE A 362 3.03 -13.22 -16.76
N LEU A 363 2.19 -12.51 -16.04
CA LEU A 363 2.20 -11.07 -16.01
C LEU A 363 3.52 -10.51 -15.45
N CYS A 364 4.14 -11.11 -14.43
CA CYS A 364 5.47 -10.74 -13.95
C CYS A 364 6.52 -10.91 -15.05
N ILE A 365 6.44 -11.97 -15.88
CA ILE A 365 7.31 -12.14 -17.04
C ILE A 365 7.02 -11.05 -18.09
N ALA A 366 5.77 -10.75 -18.38
CA ALA A 366 5.42 -9.68 -19.31
C ALA A 366 5.93 -8.30 -18.86
N ALA A 367 6.03 -8.07 -17.55
CA ALA A 367 6.55 -6.81 -16.98
C ALA A 367 8.04 -6.57 -17.32
N PHE A 368 8.82 -7.60 -17.69
CA PHE A 368 10.15 -7.40 -18.29
C PHE A 368 10.08 -6.58 -19.57
N GLY A 369 9.00 -6.74 -20.35
CA GLY A 369 8.76 -5.93 -21.55
C GLY A 369 8.57 -4.45 -21.23
N LEU A 370 7.92 -4.11 -20.12
CA LEU A 370 7.79 -2.72 -19.65
C LEU A 370 9.17 -2.13 -19.29
N LEU A 371 9.96 -2.88 -18.54
CA LEU A 371 11.30 -2.43 -18.16
C LEU A 371 12.23 -2.28 -19.38
N TYR A 372 12.15 -3.21 -20.31
CA TYR A 372 12.92 -3.13 -21.56
C TYR A 372 12.50 -1.93 -22.42
N GLY A 373 11.19 -1.68 -22.53
CA GLY A 373 10.64 -0.50 -23.20
C GLY A 373 11.14 0.80 -22.58
N PHE A 374 11.20 0.86 -21.23
CA PHE A 374 11.81 1.98 -20.53
C PHE A 374 13.28 2.17 -20.91
N ILE A 375 14.08 1.12 -20.83
CA ILE A 375 15.54 1.18 -21.10
C ILE A 375 15.81 1.66 -22.53
N ILE A 376 15.07 1.15 -23.53
CA ILE A 376 15.25 1.55 -24.93
C ILE A 376 14.91 3.02 -25.13
N GLN A 377 13.74 3.48 -24.61
CA GLN A 377 13.33 4.87 -24.81
C GLN A 377 14.22 5.85 -24.03
N ASP A 378 14.68 5.47 -22.86
CA ASP A 378 15.60 6.28 -22.06
C ASP A 378 16.94 6.46 -22.75
N ARG A 379 17.50 5.40 -23.37
CA ARG A 379 18.73 5.47 -24.18
C ARG A 379 18.55 6.33 -25.42
N LYS A 380 17.43 6.22 -26.14
CA LYS A 380 17.15 7.06 -27.31
C LYS A 380 17.11 8.53 -26.93
N ARG A 381 16.40 8.86 -25.86
CA ARG A 381 16.32 10.24 -25.35
C ARG A 381 17.68 10.79 -24.92
N ALA A 382 18.53 9.96 -24.31
CA ALA A 382 19.89 10.37 -23.94
C ALA A 382 20.74 10.63 -25.17
N ALA A 383 20.58 9.88 -26.26
CA ALA A 383 21.28 10.08 -27.52
C ALA A 383 20.81 11.31 -28.32
N GLU A 384 19.56 11.75 -28.15
CA GLU A 384 19.00 12.96 -28.77
C GLU A 384 19.46 14.26 -28.07
N LEU A 385 19.99 14.17 -26.85
CA LEU A 385 20.45 15.31 -26.05
C LEU A 385 21.97 15.56 -26.17
N VAL A 386 22.68 14.66 -26.84
CA VAL A 386 24.13 14.76 -27.19
C VAL A 386 24.29 15.18 -28.65
#